data_7d7459d4fde2e1c7673a87fc491daa8d
#
_entry.id   7d7459d4fde2e1c7673a87fc491daa8d
#
_cell.length_a   1.000
_cell.length_b   1.000
_cell.length_c   1.000
_cell.angle_alpha   90.00
_cell.angle_beta   90.00
_cell.angle_gamma   90.00
#
_symmetry.space_group_name_H-M   'P 1'
#
loop_
_entity.id
_entity.type
_entity.pdbx_description
1 polymer ?
#
loop_
_entity_poly.entity_id
_entity_poly.type
_entity_poly.pdbx_seq_one_letter_code
_entity_poly.pdbx_strand_id
1 'polypeptide(L)'
;QAMKEKYQLIERYRAKSVIVSQTVGDVDVFGIEDDDRDVYINYMHVRRGAIVRSVTLEYKRRLDESQPQLLGYAMGEIARTLGVQYDEVIAAVTPDVEFPGVTFTIPQRGDKAKLLDVSTRNARQHKVDSLKRLEKHNPEERVERTLQRMKADFRLNELPRHVECFDNSNIQGTNPVASCVVFRDGKPAKRDYRHFNIKTVVGPDDFASMKEVLTRRYTRLMEEGQGLPQLIVVDGGKGQLSA
;
A
#
# COMPACT_ATOMS: atom_id res chain seq x y z
N GLN A 1 -13.77 -14.98 27.23
CA GLN A 1 -14.20 -14.92 25.82
C GLN A 1 -13.01 -14.73 24.88
N ALA A 2 -12.12 -13.75 25.13
CA ALA A 2 -10.93 -13.49 24.31
C ALA A 2 -9.92 -14.66 24.21
N MET A 3 -9.80 -15.46 25.28
CA MET A 3 -8.94 -16.65 25.28
C MET A 3 -9.51 -17.79 24.42
N LYS A 4 -10.84 -17.92 24.35
CA LYS A 4 -11.53 -18.91 23.54
C LYS A 4 -11.45 -18.59 22.05
N GLU A 5 -11.50 -17.30 21.70
CA GLU A 5 -11.32 -16.81 20.32
C GLU A 5 -9.88 -16.98 19.85
N LYS A 6 -8.88 -16.73 20.73
CA LYS A 6 -7.47 -17.02 20.42
C LYS A 6 -7.24 -18.52 20.20
N TYR A 7 -7.87 -19.38 21.01
CA TYR A 7 -7.77 -20.84 20.86
C TYR A 7 -8.40 -21.32 19.55
N GLN A 8 -9.58 -20.80 19.20
CA GLN A 8 -10.24 -21.12 17.92
C GLN A 8 -9.48 -20.59 16.71
N LEU A 9 -8.78 -19.45 16.83
CA LEU A 9 -7.91 -18.94 15.78
C LEU A 9 -6.69 -19.85 15.58
N ILE A 10 -6.11 -20.34 16.67
CA ILE A 10 -4.98 -21.31 16.66
C ILE A 10 -5.42 -22.66 16.08
N GLU A 11 -6.62 -23.14 16.42
CA GLU A 11 -7.15 -24.37 15.85
C GLU A 11 -7.50 -24.26 14.36
N ARG A 12 -8.02 -23.13 13.90
CA ARG A 12 -8.20 -22.86 12.47
C ARG A 12 -6.88 -22.78 11.70
N TYR A 13 -5.80 -22.32 12.33
CA TYR A 13 -4.46 -22.39 11.75
C TYR A 13 -3.88 -23.79 11.72
N ARG A 14 -4.15 -24.62 12.75
CA ARG A 14 -3.77 -26.04 12.76
C ARG A 14 -4.50 -26.87 11.70
N ALA A 15 -5.77 -26.57 11.42
CA ALA A 15 -6.56 -27.27 10.40
C ALA A 15 -6.15 -26.92 8.95
N LYS A 16 -5.36 -25.86 8.73
CA LYS A 16 -4.72 -25.52 7.45
C LYS A 16 -3.22 -25.82 7.50
N SER A 17 -2.84 -26.99 8.02
CA SER A 17 -1.51 -27.54 7.89
C SER A 17 -1.23 -27.74 6.40
N VAL A 18 -0.62 -26.75 5.75
CA VAL A 18 -0.16 -26.89 4.37
C VAL A 18 1.01 -27.87 4.42
N ILE A 19 0.76 -29.12 4.03
CA ILE A 19 1.83 -30.08 3.75
C ILE A 19 2.60 -29.49 2.57
N VAL A 20 3.77 -28.92 2.86
CA VAL A 20 4.55 -28.21 1.83
C VAL A 20 5.43 -29.18 1.05
N SER A 21 5.91 -30.24 1.67
CA SER A 21 6.67 -31.29 1.02
C SER A 21 6.90 -32.46 1.98
N GLN A 22 6.92 -33.70 1.46
CA GLN A 22 7.35 -34.90 2.21
C GLN A 22 8.87 -35.02 2.29
N THR A 23 9.61 -34.20 1.51
CA THR A 23 11.08 -34.29 1.36
C THR A 23 11.83 -33.31 2.26
N VAL A 24 11.16 -32.27 2.78
CA VAL A 24 11.78 -31.31 3.71
C VAL A 24 11.59 -31.82 5.13
N GLY A 25 12.70 -32.01 5.82
CA GLY A 25 12.74 -32.41 7.22
C GLY A 25 12.31 -31.27 8.18
N ASP A 26 12.88 -31.27 9.35
CA ASP A 26 12.67 -30.23 10.35
C ASP A 26 13.55 -29.03 10.03
N VAL A 27 12.95 -27.87 9.73
CA VAL A 27 13.66 -26.63 9.37
C VAL A 27 12.94 -25.41 9.89
N ASP A 28 13.72 -24.36 10.10
CA ASP A 28 13.25 -23.04 10.47
C ASP A 28 13.45 -22.07 9.32
N VAL A 29 12.44 -21.29 8.95
CA VAL A 29 12.46 -20.46 7.75
C VAL A 29 12.22 -19.02 8.12
N PHE A 30 13.07 -18.11 7.60
CA PHE A 30 12.94 -16.67 7.79
C PHE A 30 12.82 -15.97 6.45
N GLY A 31 11.62 -15.46 6.15
CA GLY A 31 11.35 -14.60 5.02
C GLY A 31 11.38 -13.13 5.42
N ILE A 32 12.01 -12.30 4.62
CA ILE A 32 12.19 -10.87 4.88
C ILE A 32 11.48 -10.08 3.79
N GLU A 33 10.69 -9.11 4.21
CA GLU A 33 10.15 -8.04 3.36
C GLU A 33 10.61 -6.71 3.92
N ASP A 34 11.35 -5.95 3.14
CA ASP A 34 12.06 -4.76 3.54
C ASP A 34 11.53 -3.55 2.76
N ASP A 35 11.35 -2.41 3.44
CA ASP A 35 11.18 -1.11 2.80
C ASP A 35 12.02 -0.04 3.52
N ASP A 36 11.98 1.20 3.04
CA ASP A 36 12.84 2.29 3.54
C ASP A 36 12.65 2.60 5.04
N ARG A 37 11.53 2.20 5.64
CA ARG A 37 11.17 2.56 7.02
C ARG A 37 10.99 1.37 7.95
N ASP A 38 10.35 0.32 7.46
CA ASP A 38 9.92 -0.81 8.27
C ASP A 38 10.37 -2.13 7.63
N VAL A 39 10.79 -3.08 8.46
CA VAL A 39 11.19 -4.41 8.01
C VAL A 39 10.31 -5.45 8.67
N TYR A 40 9.76 -6.34 7.88
CA TYR A 40 8.89 -7.41 8.31
C TYR A 40 9.60 -8.74 8.12
N ILE A 41 9.77 -9.51 9.20
CA ILE A 41 10.44 -10.81 9.17
C ILE A 41 9.45 -11.87 9.60
N ASN A 42 9.09 -12.75 8.69
CA ASN A 42 8.22 -13.89 8.99
C ASN A 42 9.08 -15.10 9.33
N TYR A 43 8.86 -15.64 10.50
CA TYR A 43 9.40 -16.91 10.96
C TYR A 43 8.38 -18.03 10.75
N MET A 44 8.80 -19.14 10.16
CA MET A 44 8.02 -20.37 10.09
C MET A 44 8.82 -21.55 10.65
N HIS A 45 8.16 -22.29 11.54
CA HIS A 45 8.68 -23.53 12.09
C HIS A 45 8.07 -24.70 11.31
N VAL A 46 8.89 -25.46 10.61
CA VAL A 46 8.47 -26.60 9.80
C VAL A 46 8.95 -27.87 10.47
N ARG A 47 8.04 -28.81 10.67
CA ARG A 47 8.33 -30.14 11.24
C ARG A 47 7.68 -31.21 10.36
N ARG A 48 8.48 -32.18 9.92
CA ARG A 48 8.03 -33.27 9.05
C ARG A 48 7.24 -32.79 7.83
N GLY A 49 7.72 -31.71 7.20
CA GLY A 49 7.10 -31.12 6.01
C GLY A 49 5.82 -30.31 6.26
N ALA A 50 5.42 -30.10 7.51
CA ALA A 50 4.25 -29.29 7.87
C ALA A 50 4.66 -28.00 8.61
N ILE A 51 4.05 -26.87 8.25
CA ILE A 51 4.22 -25.62 8.99
C ILE A 51 3.44 -25.73 10.29
N VAL A 52 4.16 -25.81 11.41
CA VAL A 52 3.55 -25.95 12.75
C VAL A 52 3.41 -24.62 13.47
N ARG A 53 4.18 -23.60 13.05
CA ARG A 53 4.10 -22.25 13.61
C ARG A 53 4.51 -21.22 12.55
N SER A 54 3.84 -20.08 12.57
CA SER A 54 4.23 -18.91 11.79
C SER A 54 4.02 -17.65 12.63
N VAL A 55 5.05 -16.79 12.71
CA VAL A 55 5.04 -15.52 13.44
C VAL A 55 5.72 -14.48 12.58
N THR A 56 5.17 -13.26 12.52
CA THR A 56 5.82 -12.15 11.83
C THR A 56 6.21 -11.09 12.85
N LEU A 57 7.48 -10.69 12.81
CA LEU A 57 8.04 -9.58 13.56
C LEU A 57 8.08 -8.33 12.69
N GLU A 58 7.89 -7.18 13.32
CA GLU A 58 7.94 -5.86 12.68
C GLU A 58 9.03 -5.04 13.37
N TYR A 59 10.03 -4.60 12.59
CA TYR A 59 11.10 -3.74 13.04
C TYR A 59 11.01 -2.38 12.37
N LYS A 60 11.10 -1.31 13.17
CA LYS A 60 11.28 0.05 12.64
C LYS A 60 12.77 0.29 12.45
N ARG A 61 13.17 0.56 11.22
CA ARG A 61 14.55 0.91 10.92
C ARG A 61 14.88 2.24 11.60
N ARG A 62 15.84 2.21 12.53
CA ARG A 62 16.29 3.39 13.27
C ARG A 62 17.64 3.90 12.79
N LEU A 63 18.45 3.01 12.24
CA LEU A 63 19.76 3.22 11.66
C LEU A 63 19.78 2.47 10.34
N ASP A 64 20.91 2.52 9.62
CA ASP A 64 21.07 1.77 8.35
C ASP A 64 21.37 0.28 8.63
N GLU A 65 20.51 -0.37 9.46
CA GLU A 65 20.66 -1.79 9.73
C GLU A 65 20.52 -2.61 8.44
N SER A 66 21.48 -3.50 8.22
CA SER A 66 21.45 -4.43 7.09
C SER A 66 20.50 -5.60 7.33
N GLN A 67 20.05 -6.25 6.24
CA GLN A 67 19.23 -7.46 6.37
C GLN A 67 19.88 -8.59 7.20
N PRO A 68 21.21 -8.85 7.10
CA PRO A 68 21.91 -9.79 7.99
C PRO A 68 21.77 -9.44 9.47
N GLN A 69 21.91 -8.16 9.84
CA GLN A 69 21.76 -7.69 11.22
C GLN A 69 20.34 -7.92 11.74
N LEU A 70 19.34 -7.50 10.95
CA LEU A 70 17.94 -7.67 11.30
C LEU A 70 17.53 -9.14 11.41
N LEU A 71 18.09 -10.01 10.55
CA LEU A 71 17.89 -11.45 10.66
C LEU A 71 18.47 -11.98 11.98
N GLY A 72 19.67 -11.57 12.35
CA GLY A 72 20.30 -11.94 13.64
C GLY A 72 19.45 -11.55 14.84
N TYR A 73 18.90 -10.32 14.85
CA TYR A 73 17.98 -9.85 15.88
C TYR A 73 16.69 -10.67 15.93
N ALA A 74 16.08 -10.94 14.77
CA ALA A 74 14.86 -11.73 14.68
C ALA A 74 15.06 -13.16 15.20
N MET A 75 16.16 -13.81 14.82
CA MET A 75 16.51 -15.14 15.30
C MET A 75 16.69 -15.16 16.83
N GLY A 76 17.44 -14.21 17.36
CA GLY A 76 17.63 -14.08 18.83
C GLY A 76 16.31 -13.85 19.57
N GLU A 77 15.43 -13.00 19.04
CA GLU A 77 14.13 -12.72 19.64
C GLU A 77 13.20 -13.94 19.62
N ILE A 78 13.13 -14.65 18.48
CA ILE A 78 12.34 -15.89 18.32
C ILE A 78 12.87 -16.98 19.26
N ALA A 79 14.19 -17.19 19.31
CA ALA A 79 14.81 -18.17 20.20
C ALA A 79 14.43 -17.90 21.66
N ARG A 80 14.59 -16.65 22.11
CA ARG A 80 14.26 -16.23 23.47
C ARG A 80 12.77 -16.32 23.81
N THR A 81 11.89 -15.89 22.87
CA THR A 81 10.45 -15.76 23.14
C THR A 81 9.72 -17.10 23.01
N LEU A 82 10.14 -17.94 22.08
CA LEU A 82 9.47 -19.20 21.77
C LEU A 82 10.24 -20.43 22.30
N GLY A 83 11.44 -20.25 22.86
CA GLY A 83 12.28 -21.35 23.34
C GLY A 83 12.77 -22.27 22.21
N VAL A 84 12.97 -21.72 21.00
CA VAL A 84 13.39 -22.51 19.84
C VAL A 84 14.91 -22.65 19.82
N GLN A 85 15.37 -23.85 19.53
CA GLN A 85 16.75 -24.14 19.14
C GLN A 85 16.75 -24.45 17.66
N TYR A 86 17.67 -23.83 16.91
CA TYR A 86 17.80 -24.00 15.48
C TYR A 86 18.80 -25.09 15.14
N ASP A 87 18.44 -25.99 14.23
CA ASP A 87 19.37 -26.95 13.61
C ASP A 87 19.67 -26.53 12.18
N GLU A 88 18.64 -26.32 11.37
CA GLU A 88 18.76 -25.79 10.01
C GLU A 88 17.85 -24.58 9.82
N VAL A 89 18.43 -23.47 9.34
CA VAL A 89 17.73 -22.24 9.03
C VAL A 89 17.78 -21.95 7.52
N ILE A 90 16.61 -21.69 6.95
CA ILE A 90 16.43 -21.28 5.56
C ILE A 90 16.14 -19.78 5.54
N ALA A 91 16.97 -18.99 4.85
CA ALA A 91 16.77 -17.55 4.68
C ALA A 91 17.36 -17.06 3.35
N ALA A 92 17.09 -15.80 2.98
CA ALA A 92 17.66 -15.19 1.77
C ALA A 92 19.11 -14.71 1.99
N VAL A 93 19.50 -14.46 3.24
CA VAL A 93 20.83 -14.01 3.66
C VAL A 93 21.25 -14.78 4.91
N THR A 94 22.53 -14.78 5.22
CA THR A 94 23.05 -15.27 6.52
C THR A 94 23.07 -14.13 7.51
N PRO A 95 22.80 -14.36 8.82
CA PRO A 95 22.95 -13.33 9.84
C PRO A 95 24.41 -12.88 9.97
N ASP A 96 24.64 -11.69 10.49
CA ASP A 96 25.95 -11.13 10.76
C ASP A 96 26.56 -11.62 12.10
N VAL A 97 25.75 -12.31 12.90
CA VAL A 97 26.16 -12.93 14.17
C VAL A 97 26.21 -14.45 14.02
N GLU A 98 27.15 -15.06 14.72
CA GLU A 98 27.31 -16.52 14.72
C GLU A 98 26.24 -17.21 15.58
N PHE A 99 25.64 -18.26 15.04
CA PHE A 99 24.76 -19.18 15.75
C PHE A 99 25.43 -20.56 15.79
N PRO A 100 26.15 -20.93 16.87
CA PRO A 100 26.89 -22.17 16.94
C PRO A 100 26.01 -23.40 16.70
N GLY A 101 26.43 -24.30 15.81
CA GLY A 101 25.71 -25.54 15.51
C GLY A 101 24.56 -25.39 14.52
N VAL A 102 24.26 -24.18 14.03
CA VAL A 102 23.18 -23.92 13.08
C VAL A 102 23.70 -24.01 11.62
N THR A 103 23.00 -24.78 10.81
CA THR A 103 23.27 -24.82 9.35
C THR A 103 22.40 -23.80 8.63
N PHE A 104 23.01 -22.90 7.85
CA PHE A 104 22.27 -21.92 7.05
C PHE A 104 22.16 -22.39 5.60
N THR A 105 20.95 -22.39 5.07
CA THR A 105 20.63 -22.71 3.67
C THR A 105 20.04 -21.50 2.96
N ILE A 106 20.68 -21.03 1.87
CA ILE A 106 20.14 -20.02 0.95
C ILE A 106 19.68 -20.75 -0.32
N PRO A 107 18.38 -21.11 -0.40
CA PRO A 107 17.91 -21.97 -1.47
C PRO A 107 17.65 -21.17 -2.75
N GLN A 108 18.12 -21.71 -3.90
CA GLN A 108 17.84 -21.11 -5.22
C GLN A 108 16.67 -21.81 -5.94
N ARG A 109 16.35 -23.05 -5.60
CA ARG A 109 15.30 -23.87 -6.24
C ARG A 109 14.83 -24.99 -5.33
N GLY A 110 13.73 -25.66 -5.72
CA GLY A 110 13.18 -26.80 -4.99
C GLY A 110 12.27 -26.37 -3.83
N ASP A 111 11.95 -27.33 -2.96
CA ASP A 111 10.95 -27.12 -1.91
C ASP A 111 11.41 -26.15 -0.82
N LYS A 112 12.70 -26.11 -0.51
CA LYS A 112 13.26 -25.11 0.42
C LYS A 112 13.08 -23.68 -0.10
N ALA A 113 13.26 -23.46 -1.42
CA ALA A 113 13.00 -22.15 -2.03
C ALA A 113 11.52 -21.77 -1.99
N LYS A 114 10.62 -22.75 -2.21
CA LYS A 114 9.18 -22.52 -2.08
C LYS A 114 8.79 -22.14 -0.65
N LEU A 115 9.39 -22.77 0.35
CA LEU A 115 9.17 -22.42 1.76
C LEU A 115 9.61 -20.99 2.07
N LEU A 116 10.77 -20.58 1.58
CA LEU A 116 11.28 -19.22 1.72
C LEU A 116 10.33 -18.22 1.04
N ASP A 117 9.85 -18.53 -0.16
CA ASP A 117 8.86 -17.69 -0.87
C ASP A 117 7.54 -17.58 -0.09
N VAL A 118 7.04 -18.65 0.52
CA VAL A 118 5.86 -18.62 1.39
C VAL A 118 6.10 -17.71 2.59
N SER A 119 7.25 -17.83 3.26
CA SER A 119 7.60 -17.00 4.40
C SER A 119 7.71 -15.51 4.00
N THR A 120 8.37 -15.22 2.88
CA THR A 120 8.48 -13.85 2.36
C THR A 120 7.10 -13.26 2.00
N ARG A 121 6.21 -14.06 1.38
CA ARG A 121 4.83 -13.64 1.12
C ARG A 121 4.03 -13.36 2.39
N ASN A 122 4.23 -14.14 3.45
CA ASN A 122 3.60 -13.90 4.75
C ASN A 122 4.08 -12.57 5.35
N ALA A 123 5.39 -12.27 5.29
CA ALA A 123 5.94 -10.98 5.70
C ALA A 123 5.31 -9.82 4.93
N ARG A 124 5.23 -9.94 3.60
CA ARG A 124 4.59 -8.95 2.71
C ARG A 124 3.11 -8.75 3.02
N GLN A 125 2.37 -9.84 3.25
CA GLN A 125 0.96 -9.75 3.62
C GLN A 125 0.78 -9.04 4.96
N HIS A 126 1.62 -9.33 5.94
CA HIS A 126 1.60 -8.67 7.26
C HIS A 126 1.85 -7.16 7.12
N LYS A 127 2.81 -6.74 6.28
CA LYS A 127 3.06 -5.33 5.93
C LYS A 127 1.78 -4.65 5.41
N VAL A 128 1.12 -5.27 4.42
CA VAL A 128 -0.13 -4.73 3.84
C VAL A 128 -1.22 -4.60 4.92
N ASP A 129 -1.35 -5.59 5.79
CA ASP A 129 -2.38 -5.57 6.85
C ASP A 129 -2.03 -4.58 7.98
N SER A 130 -0.75 -4.38 8.29
CA SER A 130 -0.27 -3.36 9.22
C SER A 130 -0.56 -1.95 8.69
N LEU A 131 -0.24 -1.68 7.42
CA LEU A 131 -0.56 -0.42 6.76
C LEU A 131 -2.06 -0.13 6.74
N LYS A 132 -2.90 -1.12 6.42
CA LYS A 132 -4.37 -0.96 6.46
C LYS A 132 -4.89 -0.67 7.87
N ARG A 133 -4.27 -1.24 8.91
CA ARG A 133 -4.63 -0.95 10.32
C ARG A 133 -4.25 0.47 10.69
N LEU A 134 -3.05 0.92 10.35
CA LEU A 134 -2.60 2.31 10.55
C LEU A 134 -3.52 3.31 9.83
N GLU A 135 -3.91 3.01 8.60
CA GLU A 135 -4.84 3.84 7.82
C GLU A 135 -6.24 3.95 8.44
N LYS A 136 -6.71 2.91 9.14
CA LYS A 136 -7.97 2.97 9.89
C LYS A 136 -7.86 3.82 11.16
N HIS A 137 -6.69 3.82 11.79
CA HIS A 137 -6.48 4.55 13.05
C HIS A 137 -6.09 6.01 12.85
N ASN A 138 -5.57 6.38 11.67
CA ASN A 138 -5.15 7.75 11.38
C ASN A 138 -5.55 8.18 9.95
N PRO A 139 -6.84 8.48 9.71
CA PRO A 139 -7.34 8.87 8.39
C PRO A 139 -6.75 10.19 7.88
N GLU A 140 -6.28 11.08 8.77
CA GLU A 140 -5.65 12.35 8.39
C GLU A 140 -4.26 12.13 7.81
N GLU A 141 -3.48 11.25 8.40
CA GLU A 141 -2.15 10.87 7.89
C GLU A 141 -2.22 10.18 6.50
N ARG A 142 -3.28 9.42 6.27
CA ARG A 142 -3.57 8.83 4.96
C ARG A 142 -3.81 9.92 3.90
N VAL A 143 -4.64 10.90 4.23
CA VAL A 143 -4.92 12.04 3.35
C VAL A 143 -3.63 12.78 3.03
N GLU A 144 -2.87 13.15 4.05
CA GLU A 144 -1.61 13.89 3.88
C GLU A 144 -0.62 13.12 2.99
N ARG A 145 -0.46 11.81 3.20
CA ARG A 145 0.40 10.96 2.38
C ARG A 145 -0.06 10.90 0.92
N THR A 146 -1.38 10.85 0.69
CA THR A 146 -1.96 10.86 -0.66
C THR A 146 -1.67 12.20 -1.35
N LEU A 147 -1.86 13.32 -0.64
CA LEU A 147 -1.57 14.65 -1.18
C LEU A 147 -0.08 14.85 -1.47
N GLN A 148 0.81 14.36 -0.60
CA GLN A 148 2.26 14.37 -0.81
C GLN A 148 2.65 13.59 -2.07
N ARG A 149 2.07 12.41 -2.26
CA ARG A 149 2.30 11.61 -3.46
C ARG A 149 1.80 12.31 -4.72
N MET A 150 0.61 12.88 -4.70
CA MET A 150 0.09 13.67 -5.81
C MET A 150 0.98 14.87 -6.13
N LYS A 151 1.47 15.58 -5.11
CA LYS A 151 2.42 16.67 -5.28
C LYS A 151 3.68 16.21 -6.03
N ALA A 152 4.24 15.07 -5.64
CA ALA A 152 5.44 14.52 -6.27
C ALA A 152 5.18 14.03 -7.70
N ASP A 153 4.12 13.24 -7.92
CA ASP A 153 3.78 12.62 -9.20
C ASP A 153 3.44 13.69 -10.26
N PHE A 154 2.70 14.74 -9.88
CA PHE A 154 2.33 15.85 -10.76
C PHE A 154 3.29 17.04 -10.72
N ARG A 155 4.39 16.96 -9.94
CA ARG A 155 5.41 18.02 -9.79
C ARG A 155 4.81 19.37 -9.40
N LEU A 156 3.84 19.35 -8.49
CA LEU A 156 3.19 20.56 -8.03
C LEU A 156 4.09 21.34 -7.04
N ASN A 157 3.95 22.67 -7.03
CA ASN A 157 4.69 23.53 -6.09
C ASN A 157 4.22 23.37 -4.64
N GLU A 158 2.92 23.08 -4.45
CA GLU A 158 2.29 22.92 -3.15
C GLU A 158 1.37 21.68 -3.09
N LEU A 159 0.89 21.33 -1.91
CA LEU A 159 -0.03 20.21 -1.74
C LEU A 159 -1.37 20.52 -2.41
N PRO A 160 -1.92 19.62 -3.23
CA PRO A 160 -3.21 19.82 -3.89
C PRO A 160 -4.37 19.59 -2.91
N ARG A 161 -4.53 20.50 -1.96
CA ARG A 161 -5.63 20.44 -0.97
C ARG A 161 -6.98 20.76 -1.59
N HIS A 162 -7.01 21.57 -2.64
CA HIS A 162 -8.19 21.86 -3.45
C HIS A 162 -7.94 21.35 -4.87
N VAL A 163 -8.73 20.36 -5.29
CA VAL A 163 -8.68 19.77 -6.64
C VAL A 163 -10.05 19.89 -7.26
N GLU A 164 -10.12 20.33 -8.51
CA GLU A 164 -11.34 20.36 -9.31
C GLU A 164 -11.17 19.47 -10.55
N CYS A 165 -12.18 18.61 -10.79
CA CYS A 165 -12.20 17.72 -11.94
C CYS A 165 -13.40 18.08 -12.82
N PHE A 166 -13.18 18.24 -14.13
CA PHE A 166 -14.19 18.59 -15.09
C PHE A 166 -14.39 17.48 -16.12
N ASP A 167 -15.65 17.21 -16.38
CA ASP A 167 -16.09 16.25 -17.39
C ASP A 167 -17.20 16.85 -18.23
N ASN A 168 -17.11 16.71 -19.58
CA ASN A 168 -18.13 17.13 -20.51
C ASN A 168 -18.97 15.92 -20.95
N SER A 169 -20.28 16.06 -20.92
CA SER A 169 -21.22 15.05 -21.39
C SER A 169 -22.13 15.62 -22.47
N ASN A 170 -22.10 15.00 -23.63
CA ASN A 170 -22.97 15.34 -24.77
C ASN A 170 -23.94 14.19 -25.05
N ILE A 171 -25.24 14.42 -24.92
CA ILE A 171 -26.26 13.47 -25.36
C ILE A 171 -26.58 13.75 -26.82
N GLN A 172 -25.88 13.10 -27.74
CA GLN A 172 -26.10 13.17 -29.20
C GLN A 172 -26.20 14.60 -29.78
N GLY A 173 -25.38 15.54 -29.24
CA GLY A 173 -25.36 16.92 -29.75
C GLY A 173 -26.48 17.85 -29.26
N THR A 174 -27.35 17.36 -28.35
CA THR A 174 -28.40 18.18 -27.73
C THR A 174 -28.11 18.41 -26.25
N ASN A 175 -28.25 19.65 -25.77
CA ASN A 175 -28.06 20.09 -24.40
C ASN A 175 -26.69 19.67 -23.81
N PRO A 176 -25.58 20.19 -24.33
CA PRO A 176 -24.25 19.87 -23.77
C PRO A 176 -24.16 20.40 -22.33
N VAL A 177 -23.74 19.52 -21.44
CA VAL A 177 -23.55 19.82 -20.02
C VAL A 177 -22.14 19.45 -19.59
N ALA A 178 -21.62 20.20 -18.63
CA ALA A 178 -20.37 19.84 -17.97
C ALA A 178 -20.57 19.73 -16.47
N SER A 179 -19.83 18.84 -15.85
CA SER A 179 -19.80 18.67 -14.41
C SER A 179 -18.44 19.08 -13.83
N CYS A 180 -18.48 19.68 -12.64
CA CYS A 180 -17.31 19.97 -11.85
C CYS A 180 -17.43 19.24 -10.52
N VAL A 181 -16.50 18.33 -10.27
CA VAL A 181 -16.36 17.60 -9.01
C VAL A 181 -15.21 18.22 -8.23
N VAL A 182 -15.45 18.49 -6.95
CA VAL A 182 -14.49 19.20 -6.08
C VAL A 182 -14.04 18.30 -4.94
N PHE A 183 -12.73 18.26 -4.73
CA PHE A 183 -12.11 17.62 -3.56
C PHE A 183 -11.42 18.68 -2.72
N ARG A 184 -11.62 18.62 -1.39
CA ARG A 184 -10.91 19.43 -0.41
C ARG A 184 -10.26 18.51 0.62
N ASP A 185 -8.96 18.72 0.86
CA ASP A 185 -8.17 17.89 1.78
C ASP A 185 -8.38 16.38 1.53
N GLY A 186 -8.30 15.97 0.25
CA GLY A 186 -8.42 14.57 -0.18
C GLY A 186 -9.82 13.96 -0.03
N LYS A 187 -10.85 14.74 0.31
CA LYS A 187 -12.24 14.29 0.49
C LYS A 187 -13.17 14.96 -0.52
N PRO A 188 -14.20 14.24 -1.01
CA PRO A 188 -15.21 14.82 -1.89
C PRO A 188 -15.97 15.96 -1.19
N ALA A 189 -15.92 17.18 -1.73
CA ALA A 189 -16.65 18.34 -1.27
C ALA A 189 -17.96 18.50 -2.05
N LYS A 190 -18.92 17.60 -1.82
CA LYS A 190 -20.17 17.52 -2.60
C LYS A 190 -20.98 18.82 -2.67
N ARG A 191 -20.87 19.70 -1.66
CA ARG A 191 -21.53 21.00 -1.64
C ARG A 191 -20.95 21.96 -2.68
N ASP A 192 -19.70 21.76 -3.08
CA ASP A 192 -18.98 22.58 -4.04
C ASP A 192 -19.11 22.07 -5.48
N TYR A 193 -19.74 20.90 -5.69
CA TYR A 193 -20.02 20.36 -7.04
C TYR A 193 -20.89 21.30 -7.84
N ARG A 194 -20.61 21.42 -9.13
CA ARG A 194 -21.37 22.28 -10.03
C ARG A 194 -21.72 21.56 -11.31
N HIS A 195 -22.87 21.89 -11.86
CA HIS A 195 -23.29 21.56 -13.20
C HIS A 195 -23.32 22.83 -14.05
N PHE A 196 -22.83 22.75 -15.25
CA PHE A 196 -22.80 23.85 -16.20
C PHE A 196 -23.57 23.47 -17.46
N ASN A 197 -24.59 24.24 -17.77
CA ASN A 197 -25.20 24.22 -19.10
C ASN A 197 -24.31 25.05 -20.02
N ILE A 198 -23.90 24.48 -21.13
CA ILE A 198 -23.14 25.18 -22.19
C ILE A 198 -24.07 26.13 -22.88
N LYS A 199 -23.68 27.39 -23.07
CA LYS A 199 -24.54 28.47 -23.56
C LYS A 199 -24.12 29.03 -24.89
N THR A 200 -22.82 29.07 -25.19
CA THR A 200 -22.28 29.80 -26.34
C THR A 200 -21.79 28.87 -27.44
N VAL A 201 -21.63 27.56 -27.16
CA VAL A 201 -21.13 26.60 -28.13
C VAL A 201 -22.28 25.93 -28.85
N VAL A 202 -22.26 25.97 -30.19
CA VAL A 202 -23.24 25.31 -31.03
C VAL A 202 -22.59 24.09 -31.70
N GLY A 203 -23.18 22.90 -31.47
CA GLY A 203 -22.67 21.64 -32.00
C GLY A 203 -21.72 20.91 -31.03
N PRO A 204 -21.17 19.76 -31.45
CA PRO A 204 -20.32 18.92 -30.63
C PRO A 204 -18.87 19.43 -30.65
N ASP A 205 -18.60 20.50 -29.91
CA ASP A 205 -17.25 21.06 -29.70
C ASP A 205 -16.91 20.99 -28.23
N ASP A 206 -16.26 19.89 -27.84
CA ASP A 206 -15.85 19.64 -26.46
C ASP A 206 -14.77 20.61 -25.98
N PHE A 207 -13.92 21.09 -26.86
CA PHE A 207 -12.90 22.07 -26.56
C PHE A 207 -13.49 23.44 -26.20
N ALA A 208 -14.34 23.98 -27.05
CA ALA A 208 -15.01 25.25 -26.80
C ALA A 208 -15.92 25.17 -25.58
N SER A 209 -16.59 24.04 -25.37
CA SER A 209 -17.41 23.78 -24.19
C SER A 209 -16.59 23.80 -22.90
N MET A 210 -15.45 23.12 -22.86
CA MET A 210 -14.55 23.11 -21.70
C MET A 210 -14.00 24.50 -21.42
N LYS A 211 -13.60 25.23 -22.45
CA LYS A 211 -13.12 26.61 -22.33
C LYS A 211 -14.19 27.54 -21.71
N GLU A 212 -15.45 27.46 -22.20
CA GLU A 212 -16.57 28.23 -21.62
C GLU A 212 -16.74 27.92 -20.13
N VAL A 213 -16.72 26.64 -19.74
CA VAL A 213 -16.94 26.21 -18.37
C VAL A 213 -15.84 26.69 -17.44
N LEU A 214 -14.59 26.46 -17.82
CA LEU A 214 -13.42 26.88 -17.04
C LEU A 214 -13.39 28.42 -16.88
N THR A 215 -13.60 29.15 -17.96
CA THR A 215 -13.64 30.61 -17.91
C THR A 215 -14.73 31.10 -16.93
N ARG A 216 -15.95 30.61 -17.06
CA ARG A 216 -17.07 30.99 -16.16
C ARG A 216 -16.81 30.62 -14.71
N ARG A 217 -16.23 29.43 -14.47
CA ARG A 217 -15.92 28.94 -13.12
C ARG A 217 -14.89 29.84 -12.44
N TYR A 218 -13.76 30.07 -13.11
CA TYR A 218 -12.64 30.77 -12.47
C TYR A 218 -12.80 32.28 -12.45
N THR A 219 -13.45 32.88 -13.44
CA THR A 219 -13.87 34.30 -13.35
C THR A 219 -14.71 34.52 -12.11
N ARG A 220 -15.72 33.67 -11.89
CA ARG A 220 -16.59 33.77 -10.71
C ARG A 220 -15.83 33.58 -9.39
N LEU A 221 -14.93 32.59 -9.31
CA LEU A 221 -14.13 32.40 -8.09
C LEU A 221 -13.26 33.60 -7.76
N MET A 222 -12.67 34.23 -8.79
CA MET A 222 -11.86 35.43 -8.63
C MET A 222 -12.72 36.63 -8.20
N GLU A 223 -13.88 36.82 -8.78
CA GLU A 223 -14.84 37.89 -8.39
C GLU A 223 -15.34 37.72 -6.96
N GLU A 224 -15.56 36.48 -6.53
CA GLU A 224 -15.98 36.14 -5.14
C GLU A 224 -14.80 36.14 -4.16
N GLY A 225 -13.56 36.41 -4.60
CA GLY A 225 -12.37 36.39 -3.75
C GLY A 225 -12.03 35.01 -3.19
N GLN A 226 -12.51 33.93 -3.84
CA GLN A 226 -12.21 32.56 -3.43
C GLN A 226 -10.88 32.09 -4.00
N GLY A 227 -10.17 31.26 -3.21
CA GLY A 227 -8.91 30.67 -3.65
C GLY A 227 -9.08 29.71 -4.84
N LEU A 228 -8.15 29.76 -5.78
CA LEU A 228 -8.10 28.85 -6.92
C LEU A 228 -7.63 27.45 -6.48
N PRO A 229 -8.00 26.37 -7.19
CA PRO A 229 -7.50 25.02 -6.91
C PRO A 229 -6.01 24.91 -7.25
N GLN A 230 -5.30 24.08 -6.49
CA GLN A 230 -3.88 23.74 -6.78
C GLN A 230 -3.75 22.76 -7.93
N LEU A 231 -4.81 22.03 -8.26
CA LEU A 231 -4.82 21.07 -9.37
C LEU A 231 -6.19 21.08 -10.05
N ILE A 232 -6.16 21.25 -11.38
CA ILE A 232 -7.31 21.13 -12.25
C ILE A 232 -7.10 19.88 -13.11
N VAL A 233 -8.10 19.02 -13.14
CA VAL A 233 -8.12 17.80 -13.95
C VAL A 233 -9.25 17.95 -14.96
N VAL A 234 -8.96 17.77 -16.24
CA VAL A 234 -9.95 17.79 -17.32
C VAL A 234 -9.94 16.44 -18.02
N ASP A 235 -11.12 15.89 -18.29
CA ASP A 235 -11.23 14.70 -19.14
C ASP A 235 -11.11 15.14 -20.60
N GLY A 236 -10.05 14.61 -21.26
CA GLY A 236 -9.80 14.92 -22.66
C GLY A 236 -8.36 14.78 -23.10
N GLY A 237 -8.13 15.10 -24.36
CA GLY A 237 -6.80 15.04 -24.98
C GLY A 237 -6.01 16.36 -24.89
N LYS A 238 -4.90 16.42 -25.65
CA LYS A 238 -4.03 17.61 -25.71
C LYS A 238 -4.75 18.91 -26.07
N GLY A 239 -5.86 18.83 -26.82
CA GLY A 239 -6.67 19.99 -27.20
C GLY A 239 -7.31 20.67 -25.99
N GLN A 240 -7.87 19.91 -25.05
CA GLN A 240 -8.52 20.45 -23.85
C GLN A 240 -7.52 21.09 -22.87
N LEU A 241 -6.26 20.68 -22.88
CA LEU A 241 -5.20 21.32 -22.08
C LEU A 241 -4.77 22.69 -22.62
N SER A 242 -5.11 23.02 -23.87
CA SER A 242 -4.79 24.30 -24.50
C SER A 242 -5.93 25.32 -24.41
N ALA A 243 -7.04 24.95 -23.79
CA ALA A 243 -8.20 25.81 -23.55
C ALA A 243 -7.99 26.79 -22.42
#